data_e9862efd55a81dfd5bef2cb9adce5fc2
#
_entry.id   e9862efd55a81dfd5bef2cb9adce5fc2
#
_cell.length_a   1.000
_cell.length_b   1.000
_cell.length_c   1.000
_cell.angle_alpha   90.00
_cell.angle_beta   90.00
_cell.angle_gamma   90.00
#
_symmetry.space_group_name_H-M   'P 1'
#
loop_
_entity.id
_entity.type
_entity.pdbx_description
1 polymer ?
#
loop_
_entity_poly.entity_id
_entity_poly.type
_entity_poly.pdbx_seq_one_letter_code
_entity_poly.pdbx_strand_id
1 'polypeptide(L)'
;QAESYCEEFHLDGTEDLTLLDCLSQIKWTLDGSLTYRMSCRSAICGSCAVKANGHAILACQKQASQLVKDNDTIILEPLGNMKPIKDLAVDFKPFWDKIDKVSPYLQPEKKRLEKETKQSPEQFKLIDDASTCIMCGACYSDCNVLEVDDNFLGPAALAKAQRFVQDSRDVKTLARVKELSKPGGIWDCTHCGECVERCPKPAEPFDRIKEIMTVALEENVTGNNGARHALSFTKSVKSSGSLNENIIPVESVGFFNFKGLFDLLPVGLR
;
A
#
# COMPACT_ATOMS: atom_id res chain seq x y z
N GLN A 1 -3.62 29.07 6.24
CA GLN A 1 -2.91 28.13 5.33
C GLN A 1 -2.48 28.94 4.12
N ALA A 2 -1.19 28.84 3.70
CA ALA A 2 -0.77 29.43 2.44
C ALA A 2 -1.53 28.71 1.31
N GLU A 3 -2.01 29.47 0.34
CA GLU A 3 -2.64 28.89 -0.85
C GLU A 3 -1.58 28.14 -1.65
N SER A 4 -1.94 26.95 -2.15
CA SER A 4 -1.10 26.22 -3.09
C SER A 4 -1.10 26.94 -4.44
N TYR A 5 0.06 27.06 -5.07
CA TYR A 5 0.21 27.65 -6.40
C TYR A 5 1.03 26.71 -7.29
N CYS A 6 0.90 26.87 -8.60
CA CYS A 6 1.74 26.19 -9.58
C CYS A 6 2.85 27.13 -10.04
N GLU A 7 4.05 26.60 -10.17
CA GLU A 7 5.20 27.30 -10.74
C GLU A 7 5.70 26.49 -11.95
N GLU A 8 6.03 27.20 -13.03
CA GLU A 8 6.48 26.58 -14.29
C GLU A 8 7.95 26.85 -14.52
N PHE A 9 8.71 25.81 -14.84
CA PHE A 9 10.12 25.89 -15.16
C PHE A 9 10.38 25.33 -16.54
N HIS A 10 11.15 26.04 -17.36
CA HIS A 10 11.57 25.60 -18.69
C HIS A 10 12.99 25.06 -18.63
N LEU A 11 13.18 23.86 -19.15
CA LEU A 11 14.49 23.20 -19.22
C LEU A 11 14.74 22.73 -20.65
N ASP A 12 15.95 22.96 -21.14
CA ASP A 12 16.43 22.47 -22.44
C ASP A 12 17.35 21.24 -22.26
N GLY A 13 17.42 20.37 -23.27
CA GLY A 13 18.37 19.24 -23.28
C GLY A 13 18.10 18.17 -22.23
N THR A 14 16.81 17.86 -22.02
CA THR A 14 16.35 16.91 -20.96
C THR A 14 16.17 15.49 -21.42
N GLU A 15 16.43 15.16 -22.69
CA GLU A 15 16.09 13.88 -23.32
C GLU A 15 16.71 12.67 -22.60
N ASP A 16 17.92 12.82 -22.10
CA ASP A 16 18.67 11.75 -21.39
C ASP A 16 18.67 11.93 -19.87
N LEU A 17 17.97 12.95 -19.34
CA LEU A 17 17.95 13.23 -17.91
C LEU A 17 16.84 12.44 -17.20
N THR A 18 17.14 12.00 -15.97
CA THR A 18 16.08 11.55 -15.06
C THR A 18 15.27 12.75 -14.56
N LEU A 19 14.03 12.51 -14.14
CA LEU A 19 13.25 13.55 -13.49
C LEU A 19 13.97 14.17 -12.28
N LEU A 20 14.76 13.37 -11.55
CA LEU A 20 15.54 13.87 -10.41
C LEU A 20 16.66 14.81 -10.86
N ASP A 21 17.28 14.56 -12.01
CA ASP A 21 18.29 15.46 -12.57
C ASP A 21 17.68 16.78 -13.01
N CYS A 22 16.48 16.75 -13.62
CA CYS A 22 15.71 17.94 -13.94
C CYS A 22 15.38 18.76 -12.68
N LEU A 23 14.88 18.13 -11.61
CA LEU A 23 14.63 18.81 -10.33
C LEU A 23 15.92 19.41 -9.74
N SER A 24 17.04 18.72 -9.89
CA SER A 24 18.35 19.23 -9.44
C SER A 24 18.82 20.43 -10.27
N GLN A 25 18.62 20.39 -11.59
CA GLN A 25 18.94 21.51 -12.47
C GLN A 25 18.10 22.73 -12.12
N ILE A 26 16.77 22.58 -11.94
CA ILE A 26 15.90 23.69 -11.48
C ILE A 26 16.44 24.28 -10.19
N LYS A 27 16.70 23.44 -9.19
CA LYS A 27 17.17 23.89 -7.87
C LYS A 27 18.50 24.65 -7.93
N TRP A 28 19.42 24.24 -8.78
CA TRP A 28 20.76 24.83 -8.83
C TRP A 28 20.86 26.05 -9.73
N THR A 29 19.99 26.17 -10.73
CA THR A 29 20.15 27.23 -11.76
C THR A 29 18.98 28.19 -11.84
N LEU A 30 17.77 27.78 -11.45
CA LEU A 30 16.53 28.57 -11.61
C LEU A 30 15.94 28.99 -10.27
N ASP A 31 15.64 28.04 -9.37
CA ASP A 31 15.05 28.32 -8.06
C ASP A 31 15.68 27.50 -6.95
N GLY A 32 16.59 28.11 -6.20
CA GLY A 32 17.24 27.49 -5.04
C GLY A 32 16.30 27.15 -3.88
N SER A 33 15.08 27.68 -3.88
CA SER A 33 14.07 27.44 -2.83
C SER A 33 13.33 26.12 -2.99
N LEU A 34 13.29 25.54 -4.22
CA LEU A 34 12.61 24.29 -4.54
C LEU A 34 13.03 23.18 -3.58
N THR A 35 12.07 22.53 -2.95
CA THR A 35 12.30 21.49 -1.93
C THR A 35 11.78 20.14 -2.36
N TYR A 36 12.66 19.17 -2.41
CA TYR A 36 12.37 17.76 -2.67
C TYR A 36 13.36 16.87 -1.92
N ARG A 37 13.07 15.58 -1.82
CA ARG A 37 13.94 14.61 -1.16
C ARG A 37 14.75 13.82 -2.18
N MET A 38 16.04 13.63 -1.90
CA MET A 38 16.88 12.73 -2.70
C MET A 38 17.97 12.11 -1.83
N SER A 39 18.49 10.94 -2.26
CA SER A 39 19.64 10.30 -1.62
C SER A 39 20.43 9.43 -2.59
N CYS A 40 20.05 8.13 -2.79
CA CYS A 40 20.88 7.15 -3.50
C CYS A 40 20.99 7.37 -5.02
N ARG A 41 20.04 8.02 -5.66
CA ARG A 41 19.93 8.21 -7.13
C ARG A 41 19.92 6.90 -7.96
N SER A 42 19.59 5.77 -7.32
CA SER A 42 19.69 4.42 -7.92
C SER A 42 18.47 3.56 -7.67
N ALA A 43 17.31 4.18 -7.43
CA ALA A 43 16.02 3.52 -7.14
C ALA A 43 16.07 2.51 -5.96
N ILE A 44 16.93 2.75 -4.95
CA ILE A 44 17.13 1.84 -3.80
C ILE A 44 16.52 2.41 -2.52
N CYS A 45 16.69 3.72 -2.23
CA CYS A 45 16.32 4.28 -0.92
C CYS A 45 14.86 4.78 -0.83
N GLY A 46 14.16 4.95 -1.96
CA GLY A 46 12.79 5.45 -1.98
C GLY A 46 12.60 6.96 -1.72
N SER A 47 13.65 7.68 -1.30
CA SER A 47 13.53 9.09 -0.84
C SER A 47 12.99 10.05 -1.88
N CYS A 48 13.26 9.83 -3.17
CA CYS A 48 12.88 10.72 -4.27
C CYS A 48 11.48 10.43 -4.85
N ALA A 49 10.61 9.77 -4.09
CA ALA A 49 9.25 9.53 -4.53
C ALA A 49 8.44 10.84 -4.60
N VAL A 50 7.78 11.05 -5.73
CA VAL A 50 6.92 12.21 -6.04
C VAL A 50 5.78 11.74 -6.94
N LYS A 51 4.73 12.55 -7.09
CA LYS A 51 3.75 12.32 -8.16
C LYS A 51 4.18 13.05 -9.42
N ALA A 52 4.14 12.35 -10.55
CA ALA A 52 4.32 12.93 -11.87
C ALA A 52 3.11 12.56 -12.74
N ASN A 53 2.46 13.57 -13.29
CA ASN A 53 1.23 13.40 -14.08
C ASN A 53 0.15 12.60 -13.35
N GLY A 54 -0.01 12.84 -12.04
CA GLY A 54 -1.01 12.19 -11.19
C GLY A 54 -0.61 10.83 -10.62
N HIS A 55 0.60 10.29 -10.92
CA HIS A 55 1.04 8.98 -10.49
C HIS A 55 2.32 9.02 -9.66
N ALA A 56 2.34 8.31 -8.55
CA ALA A 56 3.52 8.22 -7.70
C ALA A 56 4.63 7.39 -8.37
N ILE A 57 5.83 7.97 -8.44
CA ILE A 57 7.02 7.38 -9.07
C ILE A 57 8.27 7.68 -8.26
N LEU A 58 9.39 7.03 -8.59
CA LEU A 58 10.72 7.43 -8.13
C LEU A 58 11.36 8.36 -9.18
N ALA A 59 11.62 9.61 -8.82
CA ALA A 59 12.18 10.60 -9.73
C ALA A 59 13.55 10.20 -10.30
N CYS A 60 14.35 9.44 -9.56
CA CYS A 60 15.66 8.96 -10.02
C CYS A 60 15.60 7.75 -10.97
N GLN A 61 14.42 7.15 -11.16
CA GLN A 61 14.24 5.96 -12.00
C GLN A 61 13.62 6.29 -13.36
N LYS A 62 12.83 7.35 -13.43
CA LYS A 62 12.09 7.73 -14.63
C LYS A 62 12.83 8.81 -15.40
N GLN A 63 13.06 8.59 -16.69
CA GLN A 63 13.57 9.62 -17.60
C GLN A 63 12.48 10.66 -17.87
N ALA A 64 12.88 11.92 -18.00
CA ALA A 64 11.94 13.02 -18.29
C ALA A 64 11.20 12.76 -19.62
N SER A 65 11.89 12.31 -20.64
CA SER A 65 11.31 11.95 -21.94
C SER A 65 10.19 10.89 -21.88
N GLN A 66 10.21 10.00 -20.89
CA GLN A 66 9.15 8.99 -20.68
C GLN A 66 7.91 9.56 -20.02
N LEU A 67 8.01 10.73 -19.39
CA LEU A 67 6.93 11.37 -18.63
C LEU A 67 6.27 12.52 -19.37
N VAL A 68 6.94 13.05 -20.39
CA VAL A 68 6.38 14.12 -21.23
C VAL A 68 5.10 13.63 -21.90
N LYS A 69 4.04 14.41 -21.75
CA LYS A 69 2.74 14.23 -22.43
C LYS A 69 2.53 15.34 -23.48
N ASP A 70 1.33 15.37 -24.04
CA ASP A 70 0.91 16.43 -24.95
C ASP A 70 1.27 17.81 -24.34
N ASN A 71 1.85 18.70 -25.14
CA ASN A 71 2.36 20.03 -24.78
C ASN A 71 3.73 20.07 -24.05
N ASP A 72 4.54 19.03 -24.15
CA ASP A 72 5.91 18.98 -23.60
C ASP A 72 6.02 19.32 -22.09
N THR A 73 4.96 19.04 -21.31
CA THR A 73 4.88 19.39 -19.91
C THR A 73 4.80 18.17 -19.01
N ILE A 74 5.51 18.18 -17.87
CA ILE A 74 5.39 17.21 -16.78
C ILE A 74 4.82 17.93 -15.56
N ILE A 75 3.66 17.48 -15.08
CA ILE A 75 3.05 18.02 -13.86
C ILE A 75 3.60 17.26 -12.66
N LEU A 76 4.20 18.01 -11.72
CA LEU A 76 4.76 17.43 -10.49
C LEU A 76 3.96 17.85 -9.29
N GLU A 77 3.69 16.90 -8.40
CA GLU A 77 2.95 17.08 -7.16
C GLU A 77 3.64 16.34 -6.01
N PRO A 78 3.45 16.77 -4.76
CA PRO A 78 3.85 15.97 -3.61
C PRO A 78 3.09 14.64 -3.59
N LEU A 79 3.63 13.63 -2.89
CA LEU A 79 2.93 12.37 -2.67
C LEU A 79 1.55 12.60 -2.03
N GLY A 80 0.53 11.91 -2.53
CA GLY A 80 -0.83 11.92 -1.99
C GLY A 80 -0.94 11.24 -0.62
N ASN A 81 -2.07 11.44 0.06
CA ASN A 81 -2.36 10.89 1.39
C ASN A 81 -1.34 11.26 2.48
N MET A 82 -0.48 12.24 2.20
CA MET A 82 0.51 12.79 3.13
C MET A 82 0.47 14.31 3.05
N LYS A 83 0.64 14.97 4.20
CA LYS A 83 0.61 16.43 4.27
C LYS A 83 1.90 17.02 3.69
N PRO A 84 1.83 17.94 2.71
CA PRO A 84 2.99 18.65 2.23
C PRO A 84 3.63 19.50 3.36
N ILE A 85 4.94 19.45 3.46
CA ILE A 85 5.75 20.33 4.34
C ILE A 85 6.17 21.55 3.55
N LYS A 86 6.77 21.31 2.37
CA LYS A 86 7.17 22.33 1.41
C LYS A 86 7.35 21.70 0.03
N ASP A 87 6.78 22.29 -1.00
CA ASP A 87 6.85 21.86 -2.40
C ASP A 87 6.59 20.34 -2.54
N LEU A 88 7.55 19.55 -2.99
CA LEU A 88 7.43 18.09 -3.17
C LEU A 88 7.77 17.28 -1.90
N ALA A 89 8.17 17.93 -0.82
CA ALA A 89 8.50 17.24 0.44
C ALA A 89 7.25 17.10 1.33
N VAL A 90 6.95 15.88 1.75
CA VAL A 90 5.78 15.54 2.58
C VAL A 90 6.16 15.03 3.96
N ASP A 91 5.21 15.09 4.90
CA ASP A 91 5.35 14.48 6.23
C ASP A 91 5.07 12.98 6.17
N PHE A 92 6.09 12.18 6.40
CA PHE A 92 6.01 10.72 6.44
C PHE A 92 5.54 10.16 7.79
N LYS A 93 5.27 11.01 8.80
CA LYS A 93 4.88 10.51 10.12
C LYS A 93 3.64 9.61 10.09
N PRO A 94 2.54 9.95 9.41
CA PRO A 94 1.36 9.07 9.32
C PRO A 94 1.68 7.71 8.67
N PHE A 95 2.54 7.69 7.67
CA PHE A 95 3.01 6.46 7.02
C PHE A 95 3.78 5.56 8.01
N TRP A 96 4.73 6.12 8.76
CA TRP A 96 5.51 5.36 9.74
C TRP A 96 4.67 4.88 10.92
N ASP A 97 3.73 5.69 11.39
CA ASP A 97 2.80 5.31 12.47
C ASP A 97 1.99 4.05 12.08
N LYS A 98 1.61 3.90 10.80
CA LYS A 98 0.90 2.71 10.30
C LYS A 98 1.84 1.50 10.15
N ILE A 99 3.07 1.73 9.71
CA ILE A 99 4.10 0.68 9.69
C ILE A 99 4.34 0.12 11.09
N ASP A 100 4.46 0.98 12.10
CA ASP A 100 4.71 0.56 13.49
C ASP A 100 3.55 -0.25 14.08
N LYS A 101 2.30 0.07 13.70
CA LYS A 101 1.10 -0.68 14.14
C LYS A 101 1.14 -2.16 13.79
N VAL A 102 1.81 -2.54 12.71
CA VAL A 102 1.89 -3.94 12.28
C VAL A 102 3.04 -4.72 12.92
N SER A 103 3.78 -4.10 13.86
CA SER A 103 4.94 -4.71 14.54
C SER A 103 5.94 -5.31 13.55
N PRO A 104 6.63 -4.46 12.74
CA PRO A 104 7.40 -4.89 11.57
C PRO A 104 8.78 -5.48 11.95
N TYR A 105 8.78 -6.43 12.86
CA TYR A 105 9.97 -7.13 13.35
C TYR A 105 9.64 -8.58 13.67
N LEU A 106 10.65 -9.45 13.57
CA LEU A 106 10.52 -10.87 13.87
C LEU A 106 10.25 -11.09 15.36
N GLN A 107 9.27 -11.93 15.66
CA GLN A 107 8.93 -12.35 17.03
C GLN A 107 9.15 -13.87 17.15
N PRO A 108 10.40 -14.31 17.38
CA PRO A 108 10.75 -15.72 17.46
C PRO A 108 10.29 -16.33 18.79
N GLU A 109 10.39 -17.66 18.88
CA GLU A 109 10.17 -18.36 20.14
C GLU A 109 11.12 -17.81 21.24
N LYS A 110 10.59 -17.65 22.46
CA LYS A 110 11.38 -17.08 23.59
C LYS A 110 12.60 -17.92 23.98
N LYS A 111 12.63 -19.18 23.61
CA LYS A 111 13.76 -20.07 23.88
C LYS A 111 14.96 -19.58 23.08
N ARG A 112 15.98 -19.10 23.80
CA ARG A 112 17.24 -18.69 23.19
C ARG A 112 17.86 -19.89 22.50
N LEU A 113 17.94 -19.87 21.20
CA LEU A 113 18.59 -20.92 20.41
C LEU A 113 20.12 -20.75 20.55
N GLU A 114 20.81 -21.84 20.74
CA GLU A 114 22.29 -21.87 20.75
C GLU A 114 22.87 -21.65 19.32
N LYS A 115 22.03 -21.84 18.32
CA LYS A 115 22.38 -21.73 16.90
C LYS A 115 21.40 -20.84 16.17
N GLU A 116 21.76 -20.37 14.98
CA GLU A 116 20.90 -19.60 14.09
C GLU A 116 19.61 -20.36 13.73
N THR A 117 18.51 -19.66 13.57
CA THR A 117 17.25 -20.23 13.08
C THR A 117 17.29 -20.33 11.57
N LYS A 118 17.41 -21.54 11.05
CA LYS A 118 17.46 -21.79 9.61
C LYS A 118 16.09 -21.62 8.97
N GLN A 119 16.09 -21.19 7.71
CA GLN A 119 14.92 -21.08 6.85
C GLN A 119 15.26 -21.76 5.52
N SER A 120 14.35 -22.63 5.02
CA SER A 120 14.56 -23.25 3.70
C SER A 120 14.31 -22.25 2.56
N PRO A 121 14.85 -22.51 1.34
CA PRO A 121 14.55 -21.68 0.18
C PRO A 121 13.05 -21.54 -0.10
N GLU A 122 12.27 -22.59 0.08
CA GLU A 122 10.81 -22.60 -0.11
C GLU A 122 10.10 -21.70 0.91
N GLN A 123 10.54 -21.75 2.17
CA GLN A 123 10.03 -20.86 3.22
C GLN A 123 10.41 -19.40 2.97
N PHE A 124 11.64 -19.15 2.51
CA PHE A 124 12.10 -17.82 2.17
C PHE A 124 11.31 -17.22 0.99
N LYS A 125 10.99 -18.03 -0.03
CA LYS A 125 10.20 -17.60 -1.20
C LYS A 125 8.85 -16.98 -0.82
N LEU A 126 8.23 -17.43 0.28
CA LEU A 126 6.94 -16.87 0.74
C LEU A 126 7.05 -15.41 1.22
N ILE A 127 8.24 -14.95 1.55
CA ILE A 127 8.48 -13.63 2.13
C ILE A 127 9.42 -12.76 1.29
N ASP A 128 10.00 -13.30 0.23
CA ASP A 128 11.05 -12.64 -0.57
C ASP A 128 10.52 -11.34 -1.20
N ASP A 129 9.43 -11.40 -1.93
CA ASP A 129 8.83 -10.24 -2.59
C ASP A 129 8.48 -9.14 -1.58
N ALA A 130 7.83 -9.46 -0.47
CA ALA A 130 7.53 -8.49 0.59
C ALA A 130 8.81 -7.85 1.18
N SER A 131 9.92 -8.59 1.18
CA SER A 131 11.23 -8.13 1.66
C SER A 131 11.86 -7.07 0.75
N THR A 132 11.48 -7.01 -0.52
CA THR A 132 11.99 -6.04 -1.50
C THR A 132 11.47 -4.62 -1.28
N CYS A 133 10.46 -4.44 -0.41
CA CYS A 133 9.85 -3.14 -0.13
C CYS A 133 10.87 -2.14 0.42
N ILE A 134 11.05 -1.01 -0.29
CA ILE A 134 11.98 0.08 0.05
C ILE A 134 11.33 1.23 0.82
N MET A 135 10.08 1.08 1.29
CA MET A 135 9.35 2.08 2.09
C MET A 135 9.24 3.47 1.43
N CYS A 136 9.14 3.53 0.10
CA CYS A 136 9.11 4.78 -0.65
C CYS A 136 7.79 5.57 -0.54
N GLY A 137 6.70 4.93 -0.09
CA GLY A 137 5.39 5.56 0.06
C GLY A 137 4.57 5.68 -1.24
N ALA A 138 5.07 5.24 -2.41
CA ALA A 138 4.35 5.37 -3.69
C ALA A 138 2.97 4.67 -3.66
N CYS A 139 2.91 3.45 -3.16
CA CYS A 139 1.65 2.70 -3.00
C CYS A 139 0.71 3.31 -1.94
N TYR A 140 1.24 4.02 -0.95
CA TYR A 140 0.47 4.76 0.04
C TYR A 140 -0.13 6.02 -0.57
N SER A 141 0.67 6.75 -1.35
CA SER A 141 0.27 7.96 -2.06
C SER A 141 -0.98 7.80 -2.91
N ASP A 142 -1.04 6.70 -3.68
CA ASP A 142 -2.10 6.52 -4.69
C ASP A 142 -3.17 5.50 -4.22
N CYS A 143 -3.23 5.25 -2.92
CA CYS A 143 -4.26 4.38 -2.33
C CYS A 143 -5.57 5.14 -2.15
N ASN A 144 -6.61 4.76 -2.90
CA ASN A 144 -7.93 5.37 -2.84
C ASN A 144 -8.66 5.14 -1.50
N VAL A 145 -8.36 4.05 -0.79
CA VAL A 145 -8.94 3.79 0.54
C VAL A 145 -8.40 4.79 1.56
N LEU A 146 -7.08 5.07 1.52
CA LEU A 146 -6.46 6.05 2.41
C LEU A 146 -6.94 7.48 2.17
N GLU A 147 -7.42 7.77 0.96
CA GLU A 147 -8.00 9.07 0.63
C GLU A 147 -9.32 9.33 1.38
N VAL A 148 -10.06 8.27 1.71
CA VAL A 148 -11.40 8.36 2.33
C VAL A 148 -11.44 7.83 3.76
N ASP A 149 -10.49 6.99 4.17
CA ASP A 149 -10.41 6.42 5.54
C ASP A 149 -8.98 6.41 6.07
N ASP A 150 -8.68 7.37 6.92
CA ASP A 150 -7.39 7.47 7.61
C ASP A 150 -7.10 6.31 8.58
N ASN A 151 -8.10 5.48 8.94
CA ASN A 151 -7.87 4.34 9.82
C ASN A 151 -7.27 3.15 9.07
N PHE A 152 -7.44 3.09 7.76
CA PHE A 152 -6.87 2.00 6.95
C PHE A 152 -5.35 1.96 7.10
N LEU A 153 -4.80 0.78 7.37
CA LEU A 153 -3.35 0.58 7.54
C LEU A 153 -2.55 0.92 6.28
N GLY A 154 -3.16 0.74 5.12
CA GLY A 154 -2.53 1.02 3.84
C GLY A 154 -1.66 -0.11 3.31
N PRO A 155 -1.39 -0.09 2.00
CA PRO A 155 -0.76 -1.20 1.30
C PRO A 155 0.67 -1.47 1.76
N ALA A 156 1.44 -0.43 2.10
CA ALA A 156 2.83 -0.59 2.56
C ALA A 156 2.92 -1.31 3.91
N ALA A 157 2.07 -0.92 4.88
CA ALA A 157 2.04 -1.55 6.19
C ALA A 157 1.57 -3.00 6.11
N LEU A 158 0.55 -3.27 5.28
CA LEU A 158 0.03 -4.63 5.08
C LEU A 158 1.04 -5.54 4.36
N ALA A 159 1.72 -5.04 3.32
CA ALA A 159 2.80 -5.80 2.68
C ALA A 159 3.95 -6.08 3.65
N LYS A 160 4.29 -5.12 4.52
CA LYS A 160 5.30 -5.34 5.56
C LYS A 160 4.82 -6.34 6.61
N ALA A 161 3.54 -6.36 6.95
CA ALA A 161 2.96 -7.35 7.87
C ALA A 161 3.04 -8.77 7.30
N GLN A 162 2.75 -8.95 6.00
CA GLN A 162 2.82 -10.25 5.33
C GLN A 162 4.21 -10.88 5.48
N ARG A 163 5.26 -10.08 5.37
CA ARG A 163 6.65 -10.49 5.57
C ARG A 163 6.84 -11.29 6.87
N PHE A 164 6.10 -10.94 7.94
CA PHE A 164 6.18 -11.59 9.25
C PHE A 164 5.06 -12.60 9.49
N VAL A 165 3.91 -12.45 8.85
CA VAL A 165 2.81 -13.43 8.89
C VAL A 165 3.24 -14.77 8.30
N GLN A 166 4.01 -14.77 7.22
CA GLN A 166 4.49 -15.96 6.53
C GLN A 166 5.95 -16.34 6.85
N ASP A 167 6.63 -15.61 7.74
CA ASP A 167 7.98 -15.98 8.13
C ASP A 167 7.95 -17.20 9.07
N SER A 168 8.50 -18.31 8.62
CA SER A 168 8.54 -19.58 9.38
C SER A 168 9.24 -19.49 10.74
N ARG A 169 9.95 -18.41 11.00
CA ARG A 169 10.66 -18.12 12.26
C ARG A 169 9.84 -17.24 13.23
N ASP A 170 8.72 -16.68 12.78
CA ASP A 170 7.80 -15.88 13.61
C ASP A 170 6.76 -16.80 14.25
N VAL A 171 6.53 -16.67 15.55
CA VAL A 171 5.53 -17.49 16.28
C VAL A 171 4.22 -16.75 16.52
N LYS A 172 4.03 -15.59 15.92
CA LYS A 172 2.88 -14.73 16.19
C LYS A 172 1.88 -14.64 15.01
N THR A 173 1.99 -15.51 14.02
CA THR A 173 1.13 -15.53 12.83
C THR A 173 -0.34 -15.34 13.16
N LEU A 174 -0.94 -16.20 14.00
CA LEU A 174 -2.35 -16.10 14.37
C LEU A 174 -2.69 -14.78 15.09
N ALA A 175 -1.81 -14.30 15.97
CA ALA A 175 -2.04 -13.04 16.68
C ALA A 175 -2.00 -11.85 15.72
N ARG A 176 -1.04 -11.83 14.79
CA ARG A 176 -0.93 -10.81 13.73
C ARG A 176 -2.17 -10.80 12.85
N VAL A 177 -2.58 -11.96 12.35
CA VAL A 177 -3.74 -12.08 11.47
C VAL A 177 -5.03 -11.62 12.14
N LYS A 178 -5.23 -11.95 13.43
CA LYS A 178 -6.37 -11.45 14.22
C LYS A 178 -6.37 -9.92 14.32
N GLU A 179 -5.21 -9.32 14.54
CA GLU A 179 -5.09 -7.86 14.61
C GLU A 179 -5.33 -7.21 13.24
N LEU A 180 -4.74 -7.75 12.19
CA LEU A 180 -4.89 -7.29 10.80
C LEU A 180 -6.30 -7.49 10.24
N SER A 181 -7.12 -8.33 10.85
CA SER A 181 -8.53 -8.57 10.47
C SER A 181 -9.52 -7.63 11.13
N LYS A 182 -9.07 -6.71 11.99
CA LYS A 182 -9.90 -5.64 12.58
C LYS A 182 -10.21 -4.55 11.55
N PRO A 183 -11.22 -3.67 11.83
CA PRO A 183 -11.45 -2.49 11.02
C PRO A 183 -10.18 -1.67 10.80
N GLY A 184 -9.99 -1.14 9.61
CA GLY A 184 -8.74 -0.51 9.15
C GLY A 184 -7.69 -1.49 8.63
N GLY A 185 -7.95 -2.79 8.67
CA GLY A 185 -7.02 -3.84 8.27
C GLY A 185 -7.24 -4.39 6.87
N ILE A 186 -6.89 -5.67 6.67
CA ILE A 186 -6.83 -6.31 5.35
C ILE A 186 -8.16 -6.30 4.58
N TRP A 187 -9.31 -6.36 5.29
CA TRP A 187 -10.62 -6.48 4.68
C TRP A 187 -11.19 -5.16 4.14
N ASP A 188 -10.56 -4.03 4.46
CA ASP A 188 -10.99 -2.71 3.98
C ASP A 188 -10.31 -2.34 2.64
N CYS A 189 -9.43 -3.20 2.12
CA CYS A 189 -8.84 -3.05 0.80
C CYS A 189 -9.91 -3.21 -0.30
N THR A 190 -10.01 -2.21 -1.21
CA THR A 190 -10.96 -2.22 -2.34
C THR A 190 -10.52 -3.06 -3.53
N HIS A 191 -9.36 -3.69 -3.47
CA HIS A 191 -8.81 -4.54 -4.53
C HIS A 191 -8.58 -3.82 -5.88
N CYS A 192 -8.32 -2.51 -5.86
CA CYS A 192 -8.14 -1.71 -7.09
C CYS A 192 -6.84 -2.01 -7.86
N GLY A 193 -5.81 -2.58 -7.21
CA GLY A 193 -4.52 -2.89 -7.85
C GLY A 193 -3.54 -1.73 -7.97
N GLU A 194 -3.93 -0.46 -7.72
CA GLU A 194 -3.07 0.71 -7.87
C GLU A 194 -1.72 0.59 -7.16
N CYS A 195 -1.71 0.00 -5.98
CA CYS A 195 -0.48 -0.17 -5.21
C CYS A 195 0.55 -1.10 -5.86
N VAL A 196 0.14 -2.01 -6.75
CA VAL A 196 1.03 -2.85 -7.55
C VAL A 196 1.60 -2.02 -8.70
N GLU A 197 0.75 -1.30 -9.43
CA GLU A 197 1.15 -0.43 -10.54
C GLU A 197 2.14 0.66 -10.11
N ARG A 198 2.00 1.17 -8.88
CA ARG A 198 2.88 2.21 -8.33
C ARG A 198 4.15 1.65 -7.70
N CYS A 199 4.24 0.35 -7.46
CA CYS A 199 5.38 -0.23 -6.77
C CYS A 199 6.62 -0.27 -7.68
N PRO A 200 7.73 0.43 -7.32
CA PRO A 200 8.95 0.40 -8.11
C PRO A 200 9.79 -0.88 -7.89
N LYS A 201 9.27 -1.82 -7.08
CA LYS A 201 9.90 -3.08 -6.69
C LYS A 201 8.91 -4.23 -6.84
N PRO A 202 9.35 -5.48 -6.92
CA PRO A 202 8.45 -6.64 -7.00
C PRO A 202 7.78 -6.98 -5.64
N ALA A 203 7.50 -5.96 -4.81
CA ALA A 203 6.85 -6.18 -3.52
C ALA A 203 5.35 -6.48 -3.64
N GLU A 204 4.72 -6.05 -4.75
CA GLU A 204 3.33 -6.33 -5.11
C GLU A 204 2.35 -6.23 -3.93
N PRO A 205 2.15 -5.04 -3.34
CA PRO A 205 1.45 -4.91 -2.05
C PRO A 205 0.05 -5.52 -2.03
N PHE A 206 -0.70 -5.46 -3.13
CA PHE A 206 -2.03 -6.06 -3.21
C PHE A 206 -1.98 -7.59 -3.09
N ASP A 207 -1.01 -8.24 -3.72
CA ASP A 207 -0.86 -9.70 -3.63
C ASP A 207 -0.49 -10.12 -2.21
N ARG A 208 0.35 -9.33 -1.54
CA ARG A 208 0.67 -9.55 -0.11
C ARG A 208 -0.56 -9.44 0.78
N ILE A 209 -1.48 -8.50 0.49
CA ILE A 209 -2.74 -8.37 1.22
C ILE A 209 -3.61 -9.61 1.02
N LYS A 210 -3.75 -10.11 -0.23
CA LYS A 210 -4.51 -11.34 -0.54
C LYS A 210 -3.94 -12.57 0.18
N GLU A 211 -2.62 -12.67 0.28
CA GLU A 211 -1.97 -13.76 1.02
C GLU A 211 -2.31 -13.71 2.51
N ILE A 212 -2.33 -12.54 3.15
CA ILE A 212 -2.77 -12.43 4.54
C ILE A 212 -4.25 -12.81 4.67
N MET A 213 -5.11 -12.40 3.73
CA MET A 213 -6.52 -12.80 3.72
C MET A 213 -6.67 -14.33 3.63
N THR A 214 -5.87 -14.98 2.79
CA THR A 214 -5.85 -16.44 2.68
C THR A 214 -5.47 -17.09 4.01
N VAL A 215 -4.38 -16.65 4.64
CA VAL A 215 -3.97 -17.13 5.97
C VAL A 215 -5.07 -16.89 7.01
N ALA A 216 -5.76 -15.73 6.95
CA ALA A 216 -6.87 -15.44 7.86
C ALA A 216 -8.02 -16.46 7.74
N LEU A 217 -8.36 -16.86 6.52
CA LEU A 217 -9.40 -17.87 6.26
C LEU A 217 -8.94 -19.27 6.70
N GLU A 218 -7.70 -19.63 6.44
CA GLU A 218 -7.11 -20.93 6.87
C GLU A 218 -7.05 -21.04 8.39
N GLU A 219 -6.72 -19.95 9.08
CA GLU A 219 -6.69 -19.87 10.56
C GLU A 219 -8.09 -19.65 11.18
N ASN A 220 -9.16 -19.69 10.38
CA ASN A 220 -10.55 -19.48 10.81
C ASN A 220 -10.79 -18.11 11.49
N VAL A 221 -10.06 -17.08 11.10
CA VAL A 221 -10.28 -15.69 11.56
C VAL A 221 -11.39 -15.04 10.72
N THR A 222 -12.63 -15.49 10.92
CA THR A 222 -13.78 -15.17 10.07
C THR A 222 -14.85 -14.33 10.75
N GLY A 223 -14.57 -13.78 11.94
CA GLY A 223 -15.53 -13.03 12.76
C GLY A 223 -15.90 -11.62 12.26
N ASN A 224 -15.47 -11.23 11.06
CA ASN A 224 -15.72 -9.91 10.46
C ASN A 224 -16.49 -10.03 9.13
N ASN A 225 -17.09 -8.92 8.69
CA ASN A 225 -17.92 -8.88 7.47
C ASN A 225 -17.11 -9.22 6.21
N GLY A 226 -15.88 -8.74 6.09
CA GLY A 226 -15.04 -8.96 4.92
C GLY A 226 -14.68 -10.44 4.72
N ALA A 227 -14.27 -11.12 5.80
CA ALA A 227 -14.00 -12.56 5.73
C ALA A 227 -15.26 -13.37 5.39
N ARG A 228 -16.42 -13.04 6.01
CA ARG A 228 -17.70 -13.67 5.68
C ARG A 228 -18.08 -13.43 4.22
N HIS A 229 -17.86 -12.20 3.71
CA HIS A 229 -18.09 -11.87 2.31
C HIS A 229 -17.26 -12.75 1.38
N ALA A 230 -15.96 -12.88 1.59
CA ALA A 230 -15.08 -13.74 0.82
C ALA A 230 -15.52 -15.21 0.86
N LEU A 231 -15.92 -15.72 2.02
CA LEU A 231 -16.43 -17.08 2.18
C LEU A 231 -17.76 -17.29 1.47
N SER A 232 -18.68 -16.31 1.50
CA SER A 232 -19.99 -16.40 0.84
C SER A 232 -19.85 -16.51 -0.69
N PHE A 233 -18.91 -15.77 -1.29
CA PHE A 233 -18.54 -15.93 -2.72
C PHE A 233 -18.10 -17.35 -3.03
N THR A 234 -17.10 -17.81 -2.29
CA THR A 234 -16.54 -19.17 -2.49
C THR A 234 -17.61 -20.25 -2.34
N LYS A 235 -18.46 -20.13 -1.32
CA LYS A 235 -19.56 -21.05 -1.05
C LYS A 235 -20.61 -21.04 -2.17
N SER A 236 -21.02 -19.86 -2.63
CA SER A 236 -22.00 -19.69 -3.71
C SER A 236 -21.51 -20.34 -4.99
N VAL A 237 -20.30 -20.00 -5.45
CA VAL A 237 -19.72 -20.55 -6.68
C VAL A 237 -19.49 -22.07 -6.57
N LYS A 238 -18.99 -22.55 -5.42
CA LYS A 238 -18.76 -23.98 -5.19
C LYS A 238 -20.04 -24.80 -5.20
N SER A 239 -21.17 -24.24 -4.76
CA SER A 239 -22.45 -24.97 -4.65
C SER A 239 -23.25 -25.01 -5.96
N SER A 240 -23.17 -23.98 -6.80
CA SER A 240 -24.05 -23.81 -7.97
C SER A 240 -23.29 -23.52 -9.28
N GLY A 241 -21.96 -23.34 -9.22
CA GLY A 241 -21.17 -22.90 -10.38
C GLY A 241 -21.36 -21.43 -10.75
N SER A 242 -22.22 -20.70 -10.04
CA SER A 242 -22.53 -19.29 -10.30
C SER A 242 -22.65 -18.50 -9.00
N LEU A 243 -22.58 -17.18 -9.11
CA LEU A 243 -22.72 -16.27 -8.00
C LEU A 243 -24.21 -16.01 -7.72
N ASN A 244 -24.65 -16.20 -6.46
CA ASN A 244 -25.99 -15.82 -6.02
C ASN A 244 -25.95 -14.49 -5.29
N GLU A 245 -26.18 -13.40 -6.02
CA GLU A 245 -26.10 -12.02 -5.52
C GLU A 245 -27.11 -11.71 -4.40
N ASN A 246 -28.22 -12.45 -4.31
CA ASN A 246 -29.24 -12.23 -3.28
C ASN A 246 -28.81 -12.77 -1.89
N ILE A 247 -28.01 -13.81 -1.85
CA ILE A 247 -27.56 -14.45 -0.60
C ILE A 247 -26.30 -13.81 -0.03
N ILE A 248 -25.39 -13.36 -0.91
CA ILE A 248 -24.08 -12.84 -0.51
C ILE A 248 -24.16 -11.69 0.49
N PRO A 249 -24.99 -10.64 0.30
CA PRO A 249 -25.10 -9.55 1.27
C PRO A 249 -25.54 -10.04 2.65
N VAL A 250 -26.50 -10.96 2.69
CA VAL A 250 -27.04 -11.52 3.95
C VAL A 250 -25.99 -12.38 4.67
N GLU A 251 -25.28 -13.25 3.96
CA GLU A 251 -24.21 -14.07 4.54
C GLU A 251 -23.02 -13.21 4.99
N SER A 252 -22.69 -12.15 4.27
CA SER A 252 -21.59 -11.23 4.60
C SER A 252 -21.84 -10.48 5.90
N VAL A 253 -23.05 -9.99 6.09
CA VAL A 253 -23.46 -9.29 7.31
C VAL A 253 -23.68 -10.26 8.46
N GLY A 254 -24.16 -11.48 8.17
CA GLY A 254 -24.51 -12.54 9.11
C GLY A 254 -26.01 -12.56 9.43
N PHE A 255 -26.60 -13.76 9.35
CA PHE A 255 -28.04 -13.98 9.50
C PHE A 255 -28.65 -13.46 10.81
N PHE A 256 -27.87 -13.39 11.89
CA PHE A 256 -28.32 -12.93 13.21
C PHE A 256 -27.99 -11.46 13.50
N ASN A 257 -27.38 -10.75 12.56
CA ASN A 257 -27.08 -9.33 12.70
C ASN A 257 -28.24 -8.48 12.16
N PHE A 258 -29.32 -8.38 12.93
CA PHE A 258 -30.55 -7.67 12.54
C PHE A 258 -30.31 -6.20 12.17
N LYS A 259 -29.37 -5.51 12.87
CA LYS A 259 -29.02 -4.13 12.55
C LYS A 259 -28.37 -4.05 11.17
N GLY A 260 -27.35 -4.86 10.91
CA GLY A 260 -26.66 -4.89 9.62
C GLY A 260 -27.60 -5.32 8.48
N LEU A 261 -28.52 -6.26 8.71
CA LEU A 261 -29.53 -6.65 7.72
C LEU A 261 -30.50 -5.49 7.41
N PHE A 262 -30.89 -4.72 8.43
CA PHE A 262 -31.71 -3.51 8.24
C PHE A 262 -30.97 -2.46 7.40
N ASP A 263 -29.65 -2.34 7.59
CA ASP A 263 -28.80 -1.43 6.82
C ASP A 263 -28.63 -1.82 5.34
N LEU A 264 -28.93 -3.07 4.97
CA LEU A 264 -28.99 -3.52 3.58
C LEU A 264 -30.26 -3.08 2.85
N LEU A 265 -31.30 -2.66 3.57
CA LEU A 265 -32.54 -2.18 2.94
C LEU A 265 -32.29 -0.84 2.22
N PRO A 266 -32.96 -0.59 1.08
CA PRO A 266 -32.95 0.71 0.43
C PRO A 266 -33.36 1.83 1.40
N VAL A 267 -32.77 3.01 1.27
CA VAL A 267 -33.00 4.16 2.16
C VAL A 267 -34.49 4.51 2.33
N GLY A 268 -35.31 4.23 1.33
CA GLY A 268 -36.78 4.43 1.40
C GLY A 268 -37.55 3.37 2.14
N LEU A 269 -36.90 2.29 2.61
CA LEU A 269 -37.53 1.17 3.35
C LEU A 269 -36.93 1.01 4.77
N ARG A 270 -36.04 1.89 5.18
CA ARG A 270 -35.43 1.92 6.53
C ARG A 270 -36.30 2.64 7.57
#